data_111939d56d5c5c721ca15ed92943f910
#
_entry.id   111939d56d5c5c721ca15ed92943f910
#
_cell.length_a   1.000
_cell.length_b   1.000
_cell.length_c   1.000
_cell.angle_alpha   90.00
_cell.angle_beta   90.00
_cell.angle_gamma   90.00
#
_symmetry.space_group_name_H-M   'P 1'
#
loop_
_entity.id
_entity.type
_entity.pdbx_description
1 polymer ?
#
loop_
_entity_poly.entity_id
_entity_poly.type
_entity_poly.pdbx_seq_one_letter_code
_entity_poly.pdbx_strand_id
1 'polypeptide(L)'
;MTNQSAKTQILLTLFIFLLFQACQSRKQENASRIIPAKNKIPEEFQKSPLEARKDPDFSFQGDYIGWDTKTKGKEKLAAQNIALGEGHFQTVLFKKGFPGEGWDGVNKSLVSGNLNDGRVSMIESTGNREYSAENPESFSASLQFPPTGQAQYIGHIEKDKMHISVDGKKSVLTRIFRKSPTLGKKPPKTAVILFDQNGTDSWKGAKYDQHDQVILVAKKKMETVQKFDSYRLHLEFMLSFSPSKRGQKKSGGQVALSDNIKIKLLDSYGLEGLRDECGSINSLFAPSVNACFPPLSWQTLDLELKKSTGAENESSDFLTVQLNGTEIHKNLSLNKPKSPIVLEGNENEIQFRNIWIEKI
;
A
#
# COMPACT_ATOMS: atom_id res chain seq x y z
N MET A 1 -42.80 -72.78 27.58
CA MET A 1 -41.41 -72.50 27.11
C MET A 1 -41.36 -71.35 26.05
N THR A 2 -42.19 -70.35 26.14
CA THR A 2 -42.29 -69.30 25.10
C THR A 2 -42.05 -67.83 25.59
N ASN A 3 -41.64 -67.61 26.85
CA ASN A 3 -41.51 -66.26 27.35
C ASN A 3 -40.05 -65.77 27.62
N GLN A 4 -39.07 -66.71 27.42
CA GLN A 4 -37.65 -66.33 27.60
C GLN A 4 -36.99 -65.83 26.30
N SER A 5 -37.42 -66.33 25.12
CA SER A 5 -36.89 -65.94 23.83
C SER A 5 -37.20 -64.45 23.45
N ALA A 6 -38.41 -64.00 23.76
CA ALA A 6 -38.87 -62.65 23.44
C ALA A 6 -38.13 -61.56 24.27
N LYS A 7 -37.83 -61.82 25.55
CA LYS A 7 -37.07 -60.90 26.39
C LYS A 7 -35.61 -60.74 25.97
N THR A 8 -34.98 -61.81 25.48
CA THR A 8 -33.60 -61.79 25.00
C THR A 8 -33.46 -61.05 23.67
N GLN A 9 -34.45 -61.16 22.78
CA GLN A 9 -34.47 -60.41 21.53
C GLN A 9 -34.69 -58.91 21.74
N ILE A 10 -35.56 -58.53 22.68
CA ILE A 10 -35.80 -57.10 23.00
C ILE A 10 -34.56 -56.46 23.66
N LEU A 11 -33.83 -57.15 24.54
CA LEU A 11 -32.59 -56.66 25.12
C LEU A 11 -31.48 -56.48 24.07
N LEU A 12 -31.38 -57.43 23.10
CA LEU A 12 -30.37 -57.36 22.03
C LEU A 12 -30.62 -56.16 21.08
N THR A 13 -31.90 -55.92 20.74
CA THR A 13 -32.29 -54.79 19.89
C THR A 13 -32.08 -53.42 20.59
N LEU A 14 -32.35 -53.34 21.88
CA LEU A 14 -32.05 -52.11 22.67
C LEU A 14 -30.54 -51.83 22.78
N PHE A 15 -29.73 -52.91 22.93
CA PHE A 15 -28.28 -52.79 23.04
C PHE A 15 -27.66 -52.34 21.70
N ILE A 16 -28.16 -52.83 20.58
CA ILE A 16 -27.72 -52.38 19.24
C ILE A 16 -28.14 -50.95 18.97
N PHE A 17 -29.33 -50.51 19.41
CA PHE A 17 -29.78 -49.13 19.23
C PHE A 17 -28.97 -48.13 20.08
N LEU A 18 -28.60 -48.52 21.31
CA LEU A 18 -27.71 -47.70 22.17
C LEU A 18 -26.30 -47.60 21.64
N LEU A 19 -25.75 -48.69 21.03
CA LEU A 19 -24.45 -48.64 20.37
C LEU A 19 -24.48 -47.78 19.09
N PHE A 20 -25.58 -47.74 18.36
CA PHE A 20 -25.73 -46.88 17.19
C PHE A 20 -25.84 -45.40 17.54
N GLN A 21 -26.57 -45.05 18.64
CA GLN A 21 -26.61 -43.68 19.14
C GLN A 21 -25.28 -43.25 19.72
N ALA A 22 -24.54 -44.09 20.43
CA ALA A 22 -23.20 -43.79 20.92
C ALA A 22 -22.17 -43.61 19.78
N CYS A 23 -22.37 -44.33 18.66
CA CYS A 23 -21.51 -44.16 17.47
C CYS A 23 -21.85 -42.88 16.67
N GLN A 24 -23.12 -42.46 16.65
CA GLN A 24 -23.50 -41.19 16.03
C GLN A 24 -23.09 -39.96 16.88
N SER A 25 -23.21 -40.05 18.22
CA SER A 25 -22.74 -38.98 19.09
C SER A 25 -21.22 -38.82 19.03
N ARG A 26 -20.44 -39.92 18.96
CA ARG A 26 -18.99 -39.84 18.74
C ARG A 26 -18.60 -39.30 17.35
N LYS A 27 -19.41 -39.52 16.31
CA LYS A 27 -19.19 -38.90 15.00
C LYS A 27 -19.52 -37.41 14.98
N GLN A 28 -20.51 -36.96 15.77
CA GLN A 28 -20.80 -35.53 15.91
C GLN A 28 -19.80 -34.81 16.80
N GLU A 29 -19.27 -35.42 17.87
CA GLU A 29 -18.20 -34.85 18.69
C GLU A 29 -16.86 -34.76 17.95
N ASN A 30 -16.56 -35.68 17.01
CA ASN A 30 -15.34 -35.62 16.21
C ASN A 30 -15.47 -34.68 14.97
N ALA A 31 -16.68 -34.28 14.60
CA ALA A 31 -16.88 -33.31 13.53
C ALA A 31 -16.80 -31.85 14.02
N SER A 32 -16.82 -31.63 15.34
CA SER A 32 -16.65 -30.30 15.95
C SER A 32 -15.23 -29.99 16.43
N ARG A 33 -14.27 -30.86 16.16
CA ARG A 33 -12.84 -30.61 16.42
C ARG A 33 -12.07 -30.60 15.12
N ILE A 34 -11.63 -29.46 14.77
CA ILE A 34 -10.55 -28.96 13.94
C ILE A 34 -11.14 -27.86 13.06
N ILE A 35 -11.57 -26.77 13.68
CA ILE A 35 -11.26 -25.46 13.12
C ILE A 35 -9.83 -25.25 13.58
N PRO A 36 -8.81 -25.23 12.70
CA PRO A 36 -7.51 -24.74 13.08
C PRO A 36 -7.76 -23.34 13.61
N ALA A 37 -7.34 -23.06 14.86
CA ALA A 37 -7.26 -21.71 15.33
C ALA A 37 -6.59 -20.92 14.20
N LYS A 38 -7.32 -19.97 13.58
CA LYS A 38 -6.72 -18.98 12.71
C LYS A 38 -5.57 -18.44 13.54
N ASN A 39 -4.34 -18.81 13.19
CA ASN A 39 -3.17 -18.14 13.72
C ASN A 39 -3.42 -16.68 13.37
N LYS A 40 -3.90 -15.89 14.34
CA LYS A 40 -3.91 -14.44 14.21
C LYS A 40 -2.44 -14.09 13.97
N ILE A 41 -2.11 -13.78 12.73
CA ILE A 41 -0.85 -13.12 12.41
C ILE A 41 -0.85 -11.90 13.32
N PRO A 42 0.20 -11.69 14.12
CA PRO A 42 0.25 -10.52 15.01
C PRO A 42 -0.06 -9.29 14.18
N GLU A 43 -0.89 -8.38 14.68
CA GLU A 43 -1.22 -7.09 14.05
C GLU A 43 0.01 -6.16 13.94
N GLU A 44 1.20 -6.73 13.91
CA GLU A 44 2.45 -6.01 13.79
C GLU A 44 2.67 -5.58 12.35
N PHE A 45 3.13 -4.34 12.20
CA PHE A 45 3.56 -3.79 10.92
C PHE A 45 4.72 -4.60 10.38
N GLN A 46 4.54 -5.20 9.23
CA GLN A 46 5.57 -5.98 8.59
C GLN A 46 6.58 -5.05 7.94
N LYS A 47 7.83 -5.10 8.39
CA LYS A 47 8.88 -4.14 8.06
C LYS A 47 9.76 -4.56 6.89
N SER A 48 9.67 -5.83 6.51
CA SER A 48 10.46 -6.37 5.42
C SER A 48 9.63 -7.28 4.51
N PRO A 49 10.04 -7.45 3.24
CA PRO A 49 9.40 -8.42 2.34
C PRO A 49 9.45 -9.85 2.87
N LEU A 50 10.48 -10.20 3.68
CA LEU A 50 10.60 -11.53 4.27
C LEU A 50 9.54 -11.78 5.34
N GLU A 51 9.27 -10.80 6.18
CA GLU A 51 8.18 -10.86 7.17
C GLU A 51 6.82 -10.91 6.48
N ALA A 52 6.63 -10.05 5.47
CA ALA A 52 5.37 -9.93 4.74
C ALA A 52 4.98 -11.21 3.97
N ARG A 53 5.96 -12.03 3.54
CA ARG A 53 5.69 -13.32 2.89
C ARG A 53 4.92 -14.30 3.77
N LYS A 54 4.87 -14.08 5.07
CA LYS A 54 4.07 -14.89 6.00
C LYS A 54 2.59 -14.53 5.93
N ASP A 55 2.26 -13.36 5.41
CA ASP A 55 0.90 -12.91 5.17
C ASP A 55 0.48 -13.29 3.73
N PRO A 56 -0.54 -14.13 3.57
CA PRO A 56 -0.97 -14.55 2.24
C PRO A 56 -1.41 -13.38 1.35
N ASP A 57 -1.94 -12.30 1.93
CA ASP A 57 -2.41 -11.13 1.20
C ASP A 57 -1.27 -10.41 0.46
N PHE A 58 -0.06 -10.42 1.04
CA PHE A 58 1.11 -9.79 0.43
C PHE A 58 1.46 -10.38 -0.94
N SER A 59 1.22 -11.68 -1.12
CA SER A 59 1.50 -12.36 -2.39
C SER A 59 0.66 -11.86 -3.55
N PHE A 60 -0.50 -11.27 -3.28
CA PHE A 60 -1.44 -10.80 -4.29
C PHE A 60 -1.50 -9.28 -4.42
N GLN A 61 -1.06 -8.54 -3.38
CA GLN A 61 -0.99 -7.09 -3.46
C GLN A 61 0.05 -6.64 -4.48
N GLY A 62 -0.26 -5.57 -5.22
CA GLY A 62 0.69 -4.95 -6.13
C GLY A 62 0.11 -4.58 -7.49
N ASP A 63 1.00 -4.23 -8.38
CA ASP A 63 0.69 -3.73 -9.71
C ASP A 63 0.61 -4.86 -10.73
N TYR A 64 -0.40 -4.80 -11.60
CA TYR A 64 -0.60 -5.72 -12.71
C TYR A 64 -0.79 -4.93 -14.00
N ILE A 65 -0.24 -5.40 -15.11
CA ILE A 65 -0.39 -4.74 -16.40
C ILE A 65 -0.55 -5.75 -17.54
N GLY A 66 -1.35 -5.41 -18.51
CA GLY A 66 -1.59 -6.19 -19.70
C GLY A 66 -2.21 -5.34 -20.81
N TRP A 67 -2.88 -6.00 -21.74
CA TRP A 67 -3.55 -5.35 -22.87
C TRP A 67 -5.06 -5.48 -22.74
N ASP A 68 -5.77 -4.38 -22.98
CA ASP A 68 -7.23 -4.38 -23.04
C ASP A 68 -7.71 -5.04 -24.34
N THR A 69 -8.34 -6.18 -24.23
CA THR A 69 -8.87 -6.91 -25.39
C THR A 69 -10.10 -6.22 -25.98
N LYS A 70 -10.79 -5.31 -25.28
CA LYS A 70 -11.85 -4.48 -25.84
C LYS A 70 -11.31 -3.56 -26.96
N THR A 71 -10.09 -3.09 -26.82
CA THR A 71 -9.41 -2.24 -27.82
C THR A 71 -8.62 -3.05 -28.85
N LYS A 72 -8.86 -4.38 -28.93
CA LYS A 72 -8.10 -5.32 -29.76
C LYS A 72 -6.60 -5.30 -29.44
N GLY A 73 -6.25 -5.11 -28.17
CA GLY A 73 -4.87 -5.06 -27.70
C GLY A 73 -4.11 -3.77 -28.08
N LYS A 74 -4.79 -2.70 -28.40
CA LYS A 74 -4.16 -1.41 -28.73
C LYS A 74 -3.86 -0.55 -27.52
N GLU A 75 -4.62 -0.72 -26.44
CA GLU A 75 -4.44 0.05 -25.19
C GLU A 75 -4.00 -0.87 -24.06
N LYS A 76 -3.17 -0.34 -23.18
CA LYS A 76 -2.80 -1.00 -21.93
C LYS A 76 -3.97 -0.99 -20.94
N LEU A 77 -4.02 -2.02 -20.12
CA LEU A 77 -4.89 -2.08 -18.96
C LEU A 77 -3.99 -2.30 -17.75
N ALA A 78 -4.02 -1.40 -16.78
CA ALA A 78 -3.26 -1.47 -15.56
C ALA A 78 -4.19 -1.72 -14.37
N ALA A 79 -3.69 -2.36 -13.34
CA ALA A 79 -4.43 -2.63 -12.12
C ALA A 79 -3.55 -2.47 -10.89
N GLN A 80 -4.09 -1.86 -9.85
CA GLN A 80 -3.52 -1.81 -8.52
C GLN A 80 -4.38 -2.66 -7.60
N ASN A 81 -3.85 -3.79 -7.12
CA ASN A 81 -4.56 -4.67 -6.20
C ASN A 81 -4.15 -4.35 -4.76
N ILE A 82 -5.09 -3.85 -3.98
CA ILE A 82 -4.92 -3.37 -2.61
C ILE A 82 -5.36 -4.47 -1.65
N ALA A 83 -4.45 -4.96 -0.80
CA ALA A 83 -4.79 -5.86 0.29
C ALA A 83 -5.50 -5.08 1.40
N LEU A 84 -6.62 -5.62 1.88
CA LEU A 84 -7.46 -5.03 2.91
C LEU A 84 -7.42 -5.81 4.24
N GLY A 85 -6.63 -6.87 4.28
CA GLY A 85 -6.50 -7.79 5.41
C GLY A 85 -7.48 -8.96 5.35
N GLU A 86 -7.11 -10.03 6.01
CA GLU A 86 -7.94 -11.25 6.15
C GLU A 86 -8.43 -11.84 4.81
N GLY A 87 -7.61 -11.73 3.75
CA GLY A 87 -7.93 -12.25 2.42
C GLY A 87 -8.86 -11.35 1.60
N HIS A 88 -9.17 -10.15 2.05
CA HIS A 88 -9.96 -9.18 1.30
C HIS A 88 -9.08 -8.26 0.45
N PHE A 89 -9.57 -7.93 -0.75
CA PHE A 89 -8.89 -7.04 -1.68
C PHE A 89 -9.85 -6.08 -2.35
N GLN A 90 -9.31 -4.94 -2.79
CA GLN A 90 -9.93 -4.14 -3.81
C GLN A 90 -8.92 -3.84 -4.91
N THR A 91 -9.29 -4.13 -6.14
CA THR A 91 -8.51 -3.81 -7.34
C THR A 91 -9.05 -2.54 -7.99
N VAL A 92 -8.17 -1.60 -8.27
CA VAL A 92 -8.46 -0.43 -9.09
C VAL A 92 -7.90 -0.68 -10.49
N LEU A 93 -8.76 -0.69 -11.49
CA LEU A 93 -8.40 -0.87 -12.90
C LEU A 93 -8.35 0.48 -13.62
N PHE A 94 -7.27 0.72 -14.34
CA PHE A 94 -7.00 1.94 -15.08
C PHE A 94 -6.78 1.63 -16.57
N LYS A 95 -7.47 2.37 -17.45
CA LYS A 95 -7.21 2.28 -18.88
C LYS A 95 -5.96 3.07 -19.25
N LYS A 96 -5.21 2.60 -20.27
CA LYS A 96 -4.02 3.20 -20.86
C LYS A 96 -2.76 3.17 -20.00
N GLY A 97 -2.83 2.86 -18.71
CA GLY A 97 -1.65 2.80 -17.82
C GLY A 97 -1.98 3.18 -16.38
N PHE A 98 -0.96 3.28 -15.56
CA PHE A 98 -1.09 3.69 -14.16
C PHE A 98 -1.26 5.20 -13.99
N PRO A 99 -1.70 5.67 -12.81
CA PRO A 99 -1.61 7.08 -12.43
C PRO A 99 -0.19 7.63 -12.66
N GLY A 100 -0.11 8.74 -13.41
CA GLY A 100 1.15 9.33 -13.85
C GLY A 100 1.83 8.65 -15.06
N GLU A 101 1.32 7.52 -15.54
CA GLU A 101 1.92 6.71 -16.62
C GLU A 101 0.89 6.33 -17.70
N GLY A 102 0.01 7.25 -18.06
CA GLY A 102 -0.91 7.10 -19.19
C GLY A 102 -2.39 7.02 -18.85
N TRP A 103 -2.76 6.81 -17.57
CA TRP A 103 -4.16 6.95 -17.14
C TRP A 103 -4.67 8.39 -17.36
N ASP A 104 -5.94 8.52 -17.73
CA ASP A 104 -6.56 9.81 -18.07
C ASP A 104 -6.92 10.69 -16.85
N GLY A 105 -6.68 10.19 -15.63
CA GLY A 105 -7.00 10.90 -14.40
C GLY A 105 -8.46 10.83 -13.97
N VAL A 106 -9.33 10.15 -14.71
CA VAL A 106 -10.78 10.15 -14.48
C VAL A 106 -11.36 8.73 -14.45
N ASN A 107 -11.22 8.00 -15.56
CA ASN A 107 -11.92 6.73 -15.75
C ASN A 107 -11.21 5.56 -15.07
N LYS A 108 -11.90 4.94 -14.10
CA LYS A 108 -11.41 3.73 -13.40
C LYS A 108 -12.56 2.79 -13.06
N SER A 109 -12.23 1.56 -12.69
CA SER A 109 -13.20 0.58 -12.23
C SER A 109 -12.70 -0.09 -10.96
N LEU A 110 -13.61 -0.33 -10.01
CA LEU A 110 -13.33 -1.01 -8.76
C LEU A 110 -13.87 -2.45 -8.81
N VAL A 111 -13.03 -3.39 -8.35
CA VAL A 111 -13.35 -4.82 -8.28
C VAL A 111 -12.99 -5.34 -6.91
N SER A 112 -13.92 -5.99 -6.24
CA SER A 112 -13.70 -6.61 -4.93
C SER A 112 -13.12 -8.01 -5.09
N GLY A 113 -12.18 -8.39 -4.24
CA GLY A 113 -11.52 -9.68 -4.26
C GLY A 113 -11.56 -10.38 -2.91
N ASN A 114 -11.68 -11.72 -2.95
CA ASN A 114 -11.59 -12.57 -1.77
C ASN A 114 -10.65 -13.74 -2.02
N LEU A 115 -9.71 -13.95 -1.11
CA LEU A 115 -8.75 -15.05 -1.16
C LEU A 115 -9.36 -16.33 -0.64
N ASN A 116 -9.42 -17.35 -1.50
CA ASN A 116 -9.84 -18.70 -1.16
C ASN A 116 -8.91 -19.69 -1.86
N ASP A 117 -8.39 -20.66 -1.13
CA ASP A 117 -7.56 -21.76 -1.66
C ASP A 117 -6.41 -21.29 -2.56
N GLY A 118 -5.70 -20.23 -2.13
CA GLY A 118 -4.53 -19.70 -2.86
C GLY A 118 -4.87 -18.92 -4.14
N ARG A 119 -6.13 -18.51 -4.31
CA ARG A 119 -6.64 -17.75 -5.45
C ARG A 119 -7.53 -16.61 -4.96
N VAL A 120 -7.36 -15.41 -5.50
CA VAL A 120 -8.26 -14.29 -5.25
C VAL A 120 -9.38 -14.31 -6.28
N SER A 121 -10.58 -14.64 -5.86
CA SER A 121 -11.79 -14.51 -6.69
C SER A 121 -12.23 -13.06 -6.75
N MET A 122 -12.57 -12.54 -7.92
CA MET A 122 -12.83 -11.13 -8.17
C MET A 122 -14.22 -10.93 -8.78
N ILE A 123 -15.00 -10.03 -8.20
CA ILE A 123 -16.33 -9.62 -8.67
C ILE A 123 -16.43 -8.10 -8.67
N GLU A 124 -17.35 -7.55 -9.43
CA GLU A 124 -17.65 -6.11 -9.38
C GLU A 124 -17.87 -5.64 -7.94
N SER A 125 -17.30 -4.48 -7.60
CA SER A 125 -17.59 -3.84 -6.31
C SER A 125 -19.01 -3.28 -6.33
N THR A 126 -19.84 -3.69 -5.39
CA THR A 126 -21.26 -3.29 -5.28
C THR A 126 -21.61 -2.87 -3.85
N GLY A 127 -22.85 -2.44 -3.62
CA GLY A 127 -23.37 -2.04 -2.30
C GLY A 127 -22.96 -0.63 -1.89
N ASN A 128 -23.18 -0.30 -0.63
CA ASN A 128 -22.73 0.97 -0.06
C ASN A 128 -21.24 0.89 0.27
N ARG A 129 -20.46 1.77 -0.34
CA ARG A 129 -19.04 1.85 -0.11
C ARG A 129 -18.61 3.27 0.23
N GLU A 130 -17.70 3.36 1.15
CA GLU A 130 -17.16 4.63 1.65
C GLU A 130 -15.65 4.65 1.46
N TYR A 131 -15.12 5.82 1.14
CA TYR A 131 -13.70 6.01 0.91
C TYR A 131 -12.87 5.60 2.13
N SER A 132 -11.95 4.68 1.91
CA SER A 132 -11.03 4.17 2.95
C SER A 132 -11.73 3.64 4.21
N ALA A 133 -12.94 3.08 4.07
CA ALA A 133 -13.68 2.49 5.19
C ALA A 133 -12.87 1.39 5.90
N GLU A 134 -13.04 1.30 7.22
CA GLU A 134 -12.36 0.27 8.05
C GLU A 134 -12.79 -1.16 7.64
N ASN A 135 -14.09 -1.37 7.43
CA ASN A 135 -14.60 -2.66 6.99
C ASN A 135 -14.26 -2.93 5.50
N PRO A 136 -13.55 -4.03 5.18
CA PRO A 136 -13.18 -4.37 3.80
C PRO A 136 -14.36 -4.45 2.83
N GLU A 137 -15.54 -4.91 3.28
CA GLU A 137 -16.72 -5.05 2.42
C GLU A 137 -17.34 -3.70 2.02
N SER A 138 -17.17 -2.67 2.85
CA SER A 138 -17.59 -1.30 2.58
C SER A 138 -16.48 -0.39 2.11
N PHE A 139 -15.25 -0.90 1.96
CA PHE A 139 -14.11 -0.11 1.51
C PHE A 139 -14.26 0.33 0.05
N SER A 140 -13.90 1.59 -0.21
CA SER A 140 -13.73 2.15 -1.55
C SER A 140 -12.38 2.86 -1.66
N ALA A 141 -11.64 2.55 -2.72
CA ALA A 141 -10.45 3.29 -3.13
C ALA A 141 -10.81 4.56 -3.95
N SER A 142 -12.08 4.87 -4.11
CA SER A 142 -12.57 6.06 -4.79
C SER A 142 -13.53 6.85 -3.92
N LEU A 143 -13.37 8.18 -3.91
CA LEU A 143 -14.29 9.10 -3.22
C LEU A 143 -15.72 8.97 -3.73
N GLN A 144 -15.87 8.87 -5.03
CA GLN A 144 -17.15 8.60 -5.66
C GLN A 144 -17.32 7.10 -5.87
N PHE A 145 -18.42 6.54 -5.39
CA PHE A 145 -18.78 5.15 -5.65
C PHE A 145 -20.18 5.03 -6.26
N PRO A 146 -20.38 4.32 -7.40
CA PRO A 146 -19.31 3.79 -8.26
C PRO A 146 -18.50 4.93 -8.90
N PRO A 147 -17.20 4.70 -9.22
CA PRO A 147 -16.38 5.73 -9.84
C PRO A 147 -16.78 5.97 -11.29
N THR A 148 -16.39 7.13 -11.83
CA THR A 148 -16.51 7.40 -13.26
C THR A 148 -15.78 6.34 -14.07
N GLY A 149 -16.45 5.78 -15.07
CA GLY A 149 -15.90 4.73 -15.93
C GLY A 149 -16.03 3.31 -15.37
N GLN A 150 -16.77 3.12 -14.25
CA GLN A 150 -17.02 1.78 -13.70
C GLN A 150 -17.53 0.83 -14.76
N ALA A 151 -16.89 -0.33 -14.88
CA ALA A 151 -17.32 -1.44 -15.71
C ALA A 151 -17.38 -2.73 -14.89
N GLN A 152 -18.22 -3.68 -15.31
CA GLN A 152 -18.49 -4.92 -14.61
C GLN A 152 -17.40 -5.96 -14.91
N TYR A 153 -16.25 -5.81 -14.26
CA TYR A 153 -15.19 -6.79 -14.33
C TYR A 153 -15.43 -7.94 -13.35
N ILE A 154 -15.20 -9.15 -13.83
CA ILE A 154 -15.13 -10.37 -13.03
C ILE A 154 -13.83 -11.12 -13.35
N GLY A 155 -13.34 -11.95 -12.43
CA GLY A 155 -12.12 -12.69 -12.71
C GLY A 155 -11.48 -13.31 -11.49
N HIS A 156 -10.17 -13.46 -11.55
CA HIS A 156 -9.38 -13.98 -10.45
C HIS A 156 -7.90 -13.63 -10.58
N ILE A 157 -7.21 -13.67 -9.47
CA ILE A 157 -5.75 -13.63 -9.45
C ILE A 157 -5.25 -14.99 -8.98
N GLU A 158 -4.36 -15.57 -9.75
CA GLU A 158 -3.65 -16.79 -9.41
C GLU A 158 -2.17 -16.62 -9.72
N LYS A 159 -1.31 -16.85 -8.73
CA LYS A 159 0.12 -16.55 -8.81
C LYS A 159 0.34 -15.09 -9.25
N ASP A 160 1.12 -14.86 -10.31
CA ASP A 160 1.42 -13.54 -10.84
C ASP A 160 0.52 -13.12 -12.03
N LYS A 161 -0.64 -13.76 -12.17
CA LYS A 161 -1.58 -13.48 -13.28
C LYS A 161 -2.93 -13.06 -12.73
N MET A 162 -3.42 -11.93 -13.23
CA MET A 162 -4.79 -11.47 -13.04
C MET A 162 -5.57 -11.74 -14.32
N HIS A 163 -6.51 -12.68 -14.26
CA HIS A 163 -7.42 -13.02 -15.34
C HIS A 163 -8.73 -12.28 -15.12
N ILE A 164 -9.09 -11.38 -16.00
CA ILE A 164 -10.31 -10.59 -15.89
C ILE A 164 -11.14 -10.65 -17.17
N SER A 165 -12.43 -10.48 -17.03
CA SER A 165 -13.38 -10.45 -18.13
C SER A 165 -14.38 -9.32 -17.92
N VAL A 166 -14.72 -8.64 -19.03
CA VAL A 166 -15.76 -7.63 -19.09
C VAL A 166 -16.49 -7.74 -20.42
N ASP A 167 -17.82 -7.78 -20.43
CA ASP A 167 -18.66 -8.01 -21.62
C ASP A 167 -18.20 -9.24 -22.44
N GLY A 168 -17.83 -10.32 -21.75
CA GLY A 168 -17.38 -11.57 -22.36
C GLY A 168 -15.95 -11.54 -22.94
N LYS A 169 -15.27 -10.39 -22.95
CA LYS A 169 -13.89 -10.26 -23.43
C LYS A 169 -12.91 -10.46 -22.29
N LYS A 170 -11.96 -11.39 -22.47
CA LYS A 170 -10.97 -11.78 -21.47
C LYS A 170 -9.65 -11.06 -21.67
N SER A 171 -9.08 -10.54 -20.61
CA SER A 171 -7.74 -9.96 -20.57
C SER A 171 -6.91 -10.65 -19.49
N VAL A 172 -5.61 -10.74 -19.71
CA VAL A 172 -4.65 -11.26 -18.73
C VAL A 172 -3.63 -10.19 -18.45
N LEU A 173 -3.53 -9.81 -17.16
CA LEU A 173 -2.53 -8.87 -16.68
C LEU A 173 -1.47 -9.66 -15.91
N THR A 174 -0.22 -9.27 -16.07
CA THR A 174 0.91 -9.86 -15.34
C THR A 174 1.33 -8.94 -14.22
N ARG A 175 1.62 -9.50 -13.05
CA ARG A 175 2.19 -8.76 -11.93
C ARG A 175 3.53 -8.17 -12.32
N ILE A 176 3.76 -6.94 -11.94
CA ILE A 176 5.02 -6.23 -12.14
C ILE A 176 5.48 -5.57 -10.85
N PHE A 177 6.77 -5.31 -10.77
CA PHE A 177 7.39 -4.54 -9.68
C PHE A 177 7.94 -3.25 -10.29
N ARG A 178 7.16 -2.18 -10.20
CA ARG A 178 7.61 -0.86 -10.68
C ARG A 178 8.78 -0.38 -9.83
N LYS A 179 9.69 0.32 -10.47
CA LYS A 179 10.83 0.97 -9.82
C LYS A 179 10.86 2.43 -10.23
N SER A 180 11.14 3.31 -9.28
CA SER A 180 11.37 4.70 -9.59
C SER A 180 12.56 4.85 -10.55
N PRO A 181 12.48 5.71 -11.57
CA PRO A 181 13.60 5.98 -12.46
C PRO A 181 14.79 6.64 -11.74
N THR A 182 14.57 7.22 -10.56
CA THR A 182 15.62 7.82 -9.73
C THR A 182 16.09 6.94 -8.59
N LEU A 183 15.58 5.70 -8.48
CA LEU A 183 16.04 4.74 -7.47
C LEU A 183 17.51 4.38 -7.68
N GLY A 184 18.33 4.52 -6.64
CA GLY A 184 19.79 4.32 -6.71
C GLY A 184 20.53 5.47 -7.38
N LYS A 185 19.89 6.64 -7.55
CA LYS A 185 20.55 7.81 -8.13
C LYS A 185 21.75 8.23 -7.31
N LYS A 186 22.91 8.28 -7.96
CA LYS A 186 24.15 8.69 -7.31
C LYS A 186 24.16 10.19 -7.03
N PRO A 187 24.68 10.61 -5.88
CA PRO A 187 24.84 12.03 -5.58
C PRO A 187 25.82 12.69 -6.56
N PRO A 188 25.55 13.93 -6.99
CA PRO A 188 26.54 14.75 -7.69
C PRO A 188 27.81 14.95 -6.85
N LYS A 189 28.93 15.26 -7.49
CA LYS A 189 30.21 15.48 -6.77
C LYS A 189 30.14 16.63 -5.75
N THR A 190 29.26 17.59 -5.99
CA THR A 190 29.01 18.77 -5.15
C THR A 190 27.97 18.53 -4.04
N ALA A 191 27.37 17.34 -4.01
CA ALA A 191 26.33 17.04 -3.05
C ALA A 191 26.85 16.93 -1.62
N VAL A 192 26.05 17.39 -0.68
CA VAL A 192 26.18 17.09 0.74
C VAL A 192 25.50 15.75 0.99
N ILE A 193 26.26 14.75 1.36
CA ILE A 193 25.73 13.44 1.72
C ILE A 193 25.13 13.53 3.12
N LEU A 194 23.83 13.28 3.22
CA LEU A 194 23.15 13.22 4.49
C LEU A 194 23.11 11.80 5.07
N PHE A 195 22.98 10.79 4.19
CA PHE A 195 23.09 9.39 4.58
C PHE A 195 23.40 8.49 3.37
N ASP A 196 24.48 7.76 3.44
CA ASP A 196 24.95 6.82 2.42
C ASP A 196 25.44 5.50 3.00
N GLN A 197 24.96 5.13 4.20
CA GLN A 197 25.35 3.94 4.96
C GLN A 197 26.67 4.07 5.77
N ASN A 198 27.39 5.19 5.65
CA ASN A 198 28.66 5.40 6.37
C ASN A 198 28.48 6.08 7.75
N GLY A 199 27.26 6.35 8.17
CA GLY A 199 26.98 6.92 9.47
C GLY A 199 25.84 7.95 9.46
N THR A 200 25.54 8.46 10.64
CA THR A 200 24.39 9.38 10.86
C THR A 200 24.82 10.75 11.37
N ASP A 201 26.09 11.13 11.21
CA ASP A 201 26.66 12.37 11.77
C ASP A 201 25.97 13.65 11.23
N SER A 202 25.35 13.56 10.05
CA SER A 202 24.54 14.64 9.48
C SER A 202 23.21 14.85 10.18
N TRP A 203 22.83 13.98 11.13
CA TRP A 203 21.51 13.97 11.76
C TRP A 203 21.59 14.01 13.28
N LYS A 204 20.70 14.76 13.91
CA LYS A 204 20.41 14.66 15.34
C LYS A 204 19.23 13.71 15.54
N GLY A 205 19.36 12.77 16.47
CA GLY A 205 18.29 11.84 16.85
C GLY A 205 18.07 10.67 15.89
N ALA A 206 18.99 10.43 14.96
CA ALA A 206 18.91 9.30 14.03
C ALA A 206 19.02 7.93 14.76
N LYS A 207 18.24 6.96 14.28
CA LYS A 207 18.38 5.55 14.63
C LYS A 207 18.84 4.79 13.38
N TYR A 208 20.04 4.28 13.41
CA TYR A 208 20.65 3.53 12.31
C TYR A 208 20.50 2.03 12.54
N ASP A 209 19.97 1.33 11.55
CA ASP A 209 19.99 -0.12 11.50
C ASP A 209 21.17 -0.57 10.64
N GLN A 210 22.18 -1.16 11.30
CA GLN A 210 23.42 -1.62 10.64
C GLN A 210 23.20 -2.86 9.76
N HIS A 211 22.23 -3.69 10.10
CA HIS A 211 21.94 -4.92 9.35
C HIS A 211 21.34 -4.58 7.98
N ASP A 212 20.32 -3.73 7.96
CA ASP A 212 19.61 -3.34 6.75
C ASP A 212 20.22 -2.08 6.11
N GLN A 213 21.19 -1.44 6.77
CA GLN A 213 21.88 -0.24 6.31
C GLN A 213 20.92 0.92 6.00
N VAL A 214 19.97 1.13 6.88
CA VAL A 214 18.92 2.15 6.75
C VAL A 214 18.81 3.01 8.01
N ILE A 215 18.27 4.21 7.86
CA ILE A 215 17.76 4.99 8.98
C ILE A 215 16.32 4.58 9.23
N LEU A 216 15.99 4.34 10.50
CA LEU A 216 14.66 4.01 10.97
C LEU A 216 14.02 5.22 11.64
N VAL A 217 12.87 5.65 11.14
CA VAL A 217 12.10 6.77 11.71
C VAL A 217 10.72 6.28 12.11
N ALA A 218 10.43 6.36 13.41
CA ALA A 218 9.12 6.07 14.00
C ALA A 218 8.68 7.30 14.81
N LYS A 219 7.85 7.19 15.80
CA LYS A 219 7.33 8.24 16.72
C LYS A 219 8.25 9.45 17.06
N LYS A 220 9.53 9.35 16.77
CA LYS A 220 10.52 10.42 17.00
C LYS A 220 10.85 11.10 15.69
N LYS A 221 11.19 12.37 15.78
CA LYS A 221 11.76 13.15 14.68
C LYS A 221 13.28 13.09 14.73
N MET A 222 13.90 13.17 13.56
CA MET A 222 15.31 13.44 13.40
C MET A 222 15.48 14.67 12.51
N GLU A 223 16.52 15.45 12.74
CA GLU A 223 16.76 16.67 11.99
C GLU A 223 18.21 16.77 11.51
N THR A 224 18.43 17.40 10.38
CA THR A 224 19.81 17.65 9.91
C THR A 224 20.52 18.65 10.83
N VAL A 225 21.82 18.40 11.07
CA VAL A 225 22.67 19.33 11.80
C VAL A 225 22.79 20.64 11.04
N GLN A 226 22.92 20.57 9.71
CA GLN A 226 23.01 21.72 8.83
C GLN A 226 21.63 22.20 8.40
N LYS A 227 21.48 23.54 8.24
CA LYS A 227 20.31 24.18 7.65
C LYS A 227 20.55 24.47 6.17
N PHE A 228 19.51 24.35 5.37
CA PHE A 228 19.56 24.53 3.92
C PHE A 228 18.57 25.60 3.46
N ASP A 229 18.90 26.23 2.36
CA ASP A 229 18.15 27.35 1.79
C ASP A 229 17.58 27.01 0.41
N SER A 230 18.42 27.04 -0.63
CA SER A 230 18.07 26.59 -1.98
C SER A 230 18.79 25.28 -2.28
N TYR A 231 18.07 24.26 -2.72
CA TYR A 231 18.66 22.94 -2.93
C TYR A 231 17.77 22.00 -3.74
N ARG A 232 18.39 20.95 -4.27
CA ARG A 232 17.74 19.71 -4.67
C ARG A 232 17.97 18.66 -3.57
N LEU A 233 16.91 17.99 -3.16
CA LEU A 233 16.97 16.86 -2.23
C LEU A 233 16.58 15.60 -2.99
N HIS A 234 17.35 14.56 -2.78
CA HIS A 234 16.97 13.18 -3.10
C HIS A 234 16.94 12.35 -1.83
N LEU A 235 15.92 11.53 -1.68
CA LEU A 235 15.87 10.50 -0.65
C LEU A 235 15.07 9.27 -1.13
N GLU A 236 15.48 8.11 -0.63
CA GLU A 236 14.76 6.87 -0.82
C GLU A 236 14.09 6.45 0.48
N PHE A 237 12.84 6.00 0.38
CA PHE A 237 12.08 5.56 1.54
C PHE A 237 11.29 4.28 1.27
N MET A 238 10.98 3.52 2.33
CA MET A 238 10.15 2.32 2.26
C MET A 238 9.14 2.34 3.42
N LEU A 239 7.89 2.09 3.09
CA LEU A 239 6.77 2.02 4.01
C LEU A 239 6.48 0.57 4.40
N SER A 240 6.07 0.34 5.64
CA SER A 240 5.71 -0.99 6.14
C SER A 240 4.36 -1.46 5.58
N PHE A 241 4.21 -2.77 5.42
CA PHE A 241 2.96 -3.41 5.01
C PHE A 241 2.03 -3.63 6.20
N SER A 242 0.79 -3.18 6.10
CA SER A 242 -0.24 -3.31 7.13
C SER A 242 -1.63 -3.32 6.48
N PRO A 243 -2.06 -4.46 5.92
CA PRO A 243 -3.25 -4.55 5.09
C PRO A 243 -4.55 -4.27 5.85
N SER A 244 -4.61 -4.56 7.15
CA SER A 244 -5.79 -4.30 7.98
C SER A 244 -5.95 -2.85 8.45
N LYS A 245 -4.92 -2.00 8.29
CA LYS A 245 -4.99 -0.58 8.70
C LYS A 245 -5.52 0.30 7.58
N ARG A 246 -6.10 1.46 7.94
CA ARG A 246 -6.68 2.43 7.01
C ARG A 246 -6.18 3.84 7.32
N GLY A 247 -6.19 4.70 6.29
CA GLY A 247 -5.89 6.11 6.42
C GLY A 247 -4.60 6.38 7.18
N GLN A 248 -4.63 7.31 8.12
CA GLN A 248 -3.46 7.74 8.90
C GLN A 248 -2.89 6.67 9.85
N LYS A 249 -3.59 5.54 10.05
CA LYS A 249 -3.10 4.41 10.84
C LYS A 249 -2.13 3.52 10.06
N LYS A 250 -2.02 3.68 8.74
CA LYS A 250 -1.03 3.00 7.90
C LYS A 250 0.38 3.54 8.14
N SER A 251 1.39 2.84 7.63
CA SER A 251 2.78 3.30 7.68
C SER A 251 2.91 4.66 7.02
N GLY A 252 3.54 5.60 7.73
CA GLY A 252 3.66 6.96 7.23
C GLY A 252 4.43 7.90 8.14
N GLY A 253 4.57 9.13 7.68
CA GLY A 253 5.25 10.24 8.34
C GLY A 253 5.33 11.45 7.44
N GLN A 254 6.42 12.20 7.56
CA GLN A 254 6.62 13.40 6.72
C GLN A 254 8.08 13.79 6.59
N VAL A 255 8.36 14.48 5.50
CA VAL A 255 9.62 15.22 5.28
C VAL A 255 9.32 16.70 5.46
N ALA A 256 9.77 17.29 6.55
CA ALA A 256 9.58 18.71 6.79
C ALA A 256 10.80 19.49 6.29
N LEU A 257 10.56 20.46 5.41
CA LEU A 257 11.55 21.40 4.89
C LEU A 257 11.64 22.64 5.75
N SER A 258 10.60 22.90 6.54
CA SER A 258 10.48 23.90 7.61
C SER A 258 9.25 23.56 8.47
N ASP A 259 8.98 24.32 9.52
CA ASP A 259 7.78 24.17 10.34
C ASP A 259 6.49 24.30 9.50
N ASN A 260 6.56 25.10 8.43
CA ASN A 260 5.42 25.43 7.57
C ASN A 260 5.37 24.65 6.24
N ILE A 261 6.33 23.77 5.96
CA ILE A 261 6.37 23.01 4.70
C ILE A 261 6.70 21.56 5.01
N LYS A 262 5.68 20.73 4.99
CA LYS A 262 5.77 19.30 5.33
C LYS A 262 5.15 18.46 4.21
N ILE A 263 5.96 17.59 3.62
CA ILE A 263 5.52 16.67 2.59
C ILE A 263 5.16 15.34 3.25
N LYS A 264 3.93 14.91 3.08
CA LYS A 264 3.41 13.67 3.66
C LYS A 264 3.99 12.44 2.97
N LEU A 265 4.43 11.48 3.76
CA LEU A 265 4.69 10.11 3.33
C LEU A 265 3.63 9.23 3.98
N LEU A 266 2.91 8.43 3.19
CA LEU A 266 1.85 7.56 3.70
C LEU A 266 1.64 6.39 2.74
N ASP A 267 1.37 5.19 3.26
CA ASP A 267 0.87 4.11 2.43
C ASP A 267 -0.57 4.41 1.97
N SER A 268 -0.66 5.20 0.90
CA SER A 268 -1.90 5.50 0.19
C SER A 268 -1.96 4.79 -1.17
N TYR A 269 -1.29 3.64 -1.28
CA TYR A 269 -1.26 2.85 -2.51
C TYR A 269 -2.66 2.54 -3.03
N GLY A 270 -2.90 2.87 -4.30
CA GLY A 270 -4.18 2.63 -4.99
C GLY A 270 -5.31 3.60 -4.62
N LEU A 271 -5.08 4.57 -3.73
CA LEU A 271 -6.06 5.59 -3.34
C LEU A 271 -6.06 6.81 -4.29
N GLU A 272 -6.82 7.85 -3.95
CA GLU A 272 -7.04 9.03 -4.83
C GLU A 272 -5.84 9.99 -4.92
N GLY A 273 -5.05 10.14 -3.87
CA GLY A 273 -4.05 11.21 -3.75
C GLY A 273 -4.65 12.48 -3.16
N LEU A 274 -5.26 12.37 -1.98
CA LEU A 274 -5.90 13.47 -1.28
C LEU A 274 -4.90 14.35 -0.51
N ARG A 275 -5.41 15.42 0.11
CA ARG A 275 -4.63 16.40 0.87
C ARG A 275 -3.95 15.84 2.13
N ASP A 276 -4.33 14.66 2.57
CA ASP A 276 -3.78 13.95 3.72
C ASP A 276 -3.09 12.61 3.33
N GLU A 277 -2.87 12.39 2.03
CA GLU A 277 -2.24 11.19 1.47
C GLU A 277 -0.80 11.47 1.02
N CYS A 278 -0.13 10.43 0.50
CA CYS A 278 1.27 10.49 0.11
C CYS A 278 1.55 11.58 -0.92
N GLY A 279 2.54 12.40 -0.66
CA GLY A 279 2.93 13.52 -1.51
C GLY A 279 2.17 14.81 -1.24
N SER A 280 1.15 14.83 -0.38
CA SER A 280 0.46 16.07 -0.01
C SER A 280 1.38 17.01 0.77
N ILE A 281 1.11 18.31 0.70
CA ILE A 281 1.86 19.33 1.42
C ILE A 281 0.94 20.02 2.42
N ASN A 282 1.30 19.96 3.70
CA ASN A 282 0.61 20.61 4.83
C ASN A 282 -0.88 20.29 4.96
N SER A 283 -1.36 19.19 4.38
CA SER A 283 -2.79 18.89 4.24
C SER A 283 -3.59 20.00 3.53
N LEU A 284 -2.91 20.88 2.79
CA LEU A 284 -3.51 21.96 2.00
C LEU A 284 -3.46 21.68 0.50
N PHE A 285 -2.33 21.14 0.03
CA PHE A 285 -2.11 20.85 -1.38
C PHE A 285 -2.08 19.34 -1.59
N ALA A 286 -3.07 18.81 -2.31
CA ALA A 286 -3.06 17.44 -2.78
C ALA A 286 -2.01 17.27 -3.89
N PRO A 287 -1.38 16.09 -4.04
CA PRO A 287 -0.56 15.82 -5.20
C PRO A 287 -1.44 15.81 -6.47
N SER A 288 -0.87 16.20 -7.61
CA SER A 288 -1.60 16.20 -8.90
C SER A 288 -2.06 14.80 -9.32
N VAL A 289 -1.39 13.78 -8.81
CA VAL A 289 -1.70 12.36 -9.02
C VAL A 289 -1.11 11.53 -7.89
N ASN A 290 -1.78 10.42 -7.51
CA ASN A 290 -1.22 9.47 -6.55
C ASN A 290 -0.17 8.57 -7.24
N ALA A 291 1.10 8.88 -7.04
CA ALA A 291 2.24 8.14 -7.56
C ALA A 291 2.86 7.16 -6.52
N CYS A 292 2.17 6.88 -5.42
CA CYS A 292 2.63 5.97 -4.37
C CYS A 292 2.74 4.54 -4.90
N PHE A 293 3.87 3.87 -4.63
CA PHE A 293 4.07 2.45 -4.91
C PHE A 293 3.56 1.59 -3.74
N PRO A 294 3.36 0.28 -3.95
CA PRO A 294 2.97 -0.62 -2.88
C PRO A 294 3.96 -0.55 -1.69
N PRO A 295 3.48 -0.72 -0.44
CA PRO A 295 4.37 -0.84 0.71
C PRO A 295 5.40 -1.96 0.50
N LEU A 296 6.54 -1.85 1.19
CA LEU A 296 7.74 -2.69 1.02
C LEU A 296 8.39 -2.60 -0.38
N SER A 297 8.05 -1.55 -1.14
CA SER A 297 8.80 -1.10 -2.31
C SER A 297 9.64 0.11 -1.93
N TRP A 298 10.90 0.15 -2.37
CA TRP A 298 11.70 1.36 -2.28
C TRP A 298 11.14 2.42 -3.22
N GLN A 299 10.86 3.58 -2.69
CA GLN A 299 10.28 4.74 -3.35
C GLN A 299 11.25 5.90 -3.28
N THR A 300 11.13 6.87 -4.18
CA THR A 300 11.97 8.06 -4.19
C THR A 300 11.14 9.32 -4.03
N LEU A 301 11.64 10.24 -3.23
CA LEU A 301 11.18 11.62 -3.19
C LEU A 301 12.34 12.49 -3.69
N ASP A 302 12.13 13.13 -4.84
CA ASP A 302 13.03 14.12 -5.41
C ASP A 302 12.35 15.49 -5.34
N LEU A 303 13.04 16.51 -4.86
CA LEU A 303 12.49 17.84 -4.85
C LEU A 303 13.54 18.90 -5.21
N GLU A 304 13.07 20.00 -5.75
CA GLU A 304 13.85 21.21 -5.99
C GLU A 304 13.16 22.38 -5.27
N LEU A 305 13.91 23.02 -4.36
CA LEU A 305 13.51 24.22 -3.70
C LEU A 305 14.42 25.37 -4.14
N LYS A 306 13.85 26.35 -4.82
CA LYS A 306 14.56 27.54 -5.32
C LYS A 306 14.06 28.78 -4.61
N LYS A 307 14.98 29.61 -4.12
CA LYS A 307 14.67 30.97 -3.70
C LYS A 307 14.36 31.87 -4.90
N SER A 308 13.34 32.69 -4.74
CA SER A 308 13.17 33.83 -5.66
C SER A 308 14.31 34.83 -5.53
N THR A 309 14.78 35.33 -6.66
CA THR A 309 15.78 36.42 -6.73
C THR A 309 15.13 37.78 -6.84
N GLY A 310 13.83 37.92 -6.55
CA GLY A 310 13.10 39.19 -6.57
C GLY A 310 13.47 40.12 -5.42
N ALA A 311 13.01 41.42 -5.49
CA ALA A 311 13.24 42.41 -4.45
C ALA A 311 12.80 41.94 -3.06
N GLU A 312 13.47 42.38 -2.00
CA GLU A 312 13.38 41.85 -0.63
C GLU A 312 11.97 41.71 -0.02
N ASN A 313 10.96 42.34 -0.61
CA ASN A 313 9.58 42.29 -0.13
C ASN A 313 8.65 41.32 -0.89
N GLU A 314 9.13 40.61 -1.93
CA GLU A 314 8.36 39.65 -2.74
C GLU A 314 9.07 38.29 -2.89
N SER A 315 9.92 37.90 -1.94
CA SER A 315 10.66 36.65 -2.03
C SER A 315 9.75 35.47 -1.74
N SER A 316 9.19 34.84 -2.80
CA SER A 316 8.55 33.51 -2.74
C SER A 316 9.55 32.46 -3.14
N ASP A 317 9.65 31.42 -2.35
CA ASP A 317 10.39 30.21 -2.75
C ASP A 317 9.49 29.34 -3.63
N PHE A 318 10.09 28.62 -4.58
CA PHE A 318 9.37 27.74 -5.48
C PHE A 318 9.76 26.28 -5.22
N LEU A 319 8.76 25.45 -4.94
CA LEU A 319 8.93 24.02 -4.69
C LEU A 319 8.37 23.20 -5.84
N THR A 320 9.20 22.33 -6.38
CA THR A 320 8.79 21.25 -7.29
C THR A 320 9.08 19.90 -6.62
N VAL A 321 8.13 18.99 -6.65
CA VAL A 321 8.25 17.66 -6.01
C VAL A 321 7.91 16.56 -7.01
N GLN A 322 8.77 15.54 -7.04
CA GLN A 322 8.54 14.30 -7.77
C GLN A 322 8.47 13.14 -6.77
N LEU A 323 7.44 12.32 -6.89
CA LEU A 323 7.30 11.05 -6.20
C LEU A 323 7.46 9.92 -7.23
N ASN A 324 8.43 9.05 -6.99
CA ASN A 324 8.72 7.93 -7.90
C ASN A 324 8.94 8.36 -9.37
N GLY A 325 9.57 9.53 -9.57
CA GLY A 325 9.83 10.12 -10.88
C GLY A 325 8.64 10.85 -11.52
N THR A 326 7.47 10.81 -10.89
CA THR A 326 6.28 11.55 -11.36
C THR A 326 6.21 12.91 -10.69
N GLU A 327 6.11 14.00 -11.45
CA GLU A 327 5.92 15.36 -10.92
C GLU A 327 4.54 15.48 -10.30
N ILE A 328 4.49 15.64 -8.98
CA ILE A 328 3.25 15.74 -8.20
C ILE A 328 2.93 17.18 -7.73
N HIS A 329 3.96 18.04 -7.67
CA HIS A 329 3.82 19.47 -7.45
C HIS A 329 4.82 20.22 -8.35
N LYS A 330 4.37 21.27 -8.98
CA LYS A 330 5.17 22.07 -9.91
C LYS A 330 5.17 23.53 -9.51
N ASN A 331 6.37 24.10 -9.26
CA ASN A 331 6.58 25.52 -8.98
C ASN A 331 5.58 26.08 -7.95
N LEU A 332 5.32 25.31 -6.88
CA LEU A 332 4.43 25.74 -5.80
C LEU A 332 5.11 26.90 -5.07
N SER A 333 4.46 28.06 -5.06
CA SER A 333 4.96 29.25 -4.35
C SER A 333 4.77 29.09 -2.86
N LEU A 334 5.85 29.24 -2.10
CA LEU A 334 5.88 29.02 -0.66
C LEU A 334 6.79 30.08 -0.02
N ASN A 335 6.61 30.31 1.27
CA ASN A 335 7.56 31.11 2.06
C ASN A 335 8.31 30.18 3.02
N LYS A 336 9.61 29.99 2.82
CA LYS A 336 10.44 29.06 3.60
C LYS A 336 11.64 29.76 4.22
N PRO A 337 11.72 29.83 5.55
CA PRO A 337 12.96 30.23 6.22
C PRO A 337 14.03 29.14 6.04
N LYS A 338 15.30 29.54 6.10
CA LYS A 338 16.43 28.61 6.16
C LYS A 338 16.29 27.69 7.37
N SER A 339 16.08 26.41 7.14
CA SER A 339 15.70 25.43 8.17
C SER A 339 16.47 24.13 8.02
N PRO A 340 16.59 23.32 9.08
CA PRO A 340 17.01 21.94 8.94
C PRO A 340 15.92 21.16 8.17
N ILE A 341 16.30 20.03 7.59
CA ILE A 341 15.34 19.05 7.10
C ILE A 341 15.02 18.11 8.25
N VAL A 342 13.74 17.83 8.43
CA VAL A 342 13.25 16.95 9.48
C VAL A 342 12.55 15.75 8.85
N LEU A 343 12.95 14.54 9.28
CA LEU A 343 12.21 13.32 9.01
C LEU A 343 11.43 12.94 10.27
N GLU A 344 10.15 12.69 10.10
CA GLU A 344 9.24 12.38 11.21
C GLU A 344 8.36 11.19 10.80
N GLY A 345 8.30 10.15 11.62
CA GLY A 345 7.45 8.98 11.44
C GLY A 345 6.22 9.04 12.34
N ASN A 346 5.18 8.32 11.94
CA ASN A 346 4.06 8.01 12.82
C ASN A 346 4.40 6.82 13.75
N GLU A 347 3.41 6.08 14.22
CA GLU A 347 3.65 4.89 15.07
C GLU A 347 4.43 3.78 14.35
N ASN A 348 4.46 3.80 13.02
CA ASN A 348 5.01 2.76 12.17
C ASN A 348 6.33 3.22 11.56
N GLU A 349 7.34 2.37 11.66
CA GLU A 349 8.66 2.73 11.13
C GLU A 349 8.64 2.93 9.62
N ILE A 350 9.28 4.02 9.18
CA ILE A 350 9.69 4.27 7.81
C ILE A 350 11.18 4.02 7.73
N GLN A 351 11.62 3.32 6.69
CA GLN A 351 13.02 3.14 6.38
C GLN A 351 13.46 4.18 5.37
N PHE A 352 14.65 4.77 5.59
CA PHE A 352 15.26 5.73 4.68
C PHE A 352 16.68 5.32 4.32
N ARG A 353 17.08 5.61 3.09
CA ARG A 353 18.44 5.43 2.61
C ARG A 353 18.77 6.40 1.48
N ASN A 354 20.00 6.47 1.03
CA ASN A 354 20.48 7.28 -0.10
C ASN A 354 19.92 8.71 -0.03
N ILE A 355 20.30 9.46 1.03
CA ILE A 355 19.81 10.83 1.26
C ILE A 355 20.94 11.81 0.98
N TRP A 356 20.71 12.73 0.06
CA TRP A 356 21.69 13.75 -0.27
C TRP A 356 21.05 15.05 -0.76
N ILE A 357 21.78 16.15 -0.63
CA ILE A 357 21.40 17.48 -1.06
C ILE A 357 22.44 18.06 -1.99
N GLU A 358 22.00 18.64 -3.09
CA GLU A 358 22.78 19.50 -3.97
C GLU A 358 22.33 20.94 -3.74
N LYS A 359 23.26 21.83 -3.31
CA LYS A 359 22.97 23.28 -3.16
C LYS A 359 22.88 23.91 -4.55
N ILE A 360 21.93 24.81 -4.76
CA ILE A 360 21.71 25.54 -6.01
C ILE A 360 21.57 27.03 -5.77
#